data_2d5755db00319a9ffad4d721566b447c
#
_entry.id   2d5755db00319a9ffad4d721566b447c
#
_cell.length_a   1.000
_cell.length_b   1.000
_cell.length_c   1.000
_cell.angle_alpha   90.00
_cell.angle_beta   90.00
_cell.angle_gamma   90.00
#
_symmetry.space_group_name_H-M   'P 1'
#
loop_
_entity.id
_entity.type
_entity.pdbx_description
1 polymer ?
#
loop_
_entity_poly.entity_id
_entity_poly.type
_entity_poly.pdbx_seq_one_letter_code
_entity_poly.pdbx_strand_id
1 'polypeptide(L)'
;MADLHIDDFYRDVATIFLRLYAVFPRKTILYVEDICGPDQPDEFGLHHPRFQAGFSAMVWLAEEGYLNFQDTIRAEALDQVVLSQKAFLLLSSRSKLGLTEQADEDTVPPSVAEQSRTNINQLRHVLREGSSIRLQKYVAFMLAQDPIGGG
;
A
#
# COMPACT_ATOMS: atom_id res chain seq x y z
N MET A 1 -15.27 13.00 15.74
CA MET A 1 -13.86 13.36 15.53
C MET A 1 -13.22 12.34 14.63
N ALA A 2 -12.52 12.79 13.59
CA ALA A 2 -11.88 11.89 12.67
C ALA A 2 -10.62 11.27 13.31
N ASP A 3 -10.44 9.98 13.12
CA ASP A 3 -9.24 9.29 13.56
C ASP A 3 -8.14 9.48 12.52
N LEU A 4 -7.42 10.59 12.59
CA LEU A 4 -6.42 10.96 11.60
C LEU A 4 -5.33 9.91 11.42
N HIS A 5 -4.95 9.23 12.51
CA HIS A 5 -3.95 8.17 12.43
C HIS A 5 -4.44 6.96 11.62
N ILE A 6 -5.74 6.72 11.57
CA ILE A 6 -6.32 5.66 10.75
C ILE A 6 -6.31 6.07 9.28
N ASP A 7 -6.65 7.32 8.97
CA ASP A 7 -6.54 7.82 7.60
C ASP A 7 -5.10 7.72 7.10
N ASP A 8 -4.13 8.09 7.95
CA ASP A 8 -2.71 7.98 7.64
C ASP A 8 -2.31 6.53 7.39
N PHE A 9 -2.83 5.61 8.20
CA PHE A 9 -2.56 4.18 8.04
C PHE A 9 -2.95 3.69 6.64
N TYR A 10 -4.16 4.02 6.19
CA TYR A 10 -4.61 3.58 4.87
C TYR A 10 -3.75 4.17 3.76
N ARG A 11 -3.35 5.43 3.89
CA ARG A 11 -2.46 6.07 2.93
C ARG A 11 -1.09 5.41 2.91
N ASP A 12 -0.55 5.09 4.08
CA ASP A 12 0.74 4.42 4.19
C ASP A 12 0.70 3.03 3.56
N VAL A 13 -0.35 2.26 3.82
CA VAL A 13 -0.52 0.92 3.23
C VAL A 13 -0.54 1.01 1.71
N ALA A 14 -1.32 1.96 1.16
CA ALA A 14 -1.39 2.15 -0.28
C ALA A 14 -0.03 2.48 -0.88
N THR A 15 0.69 3.40 -0.24
CA THR A 15 2.01 3.83 -0.71
C THR A 15 3.01 2.68 -0.66
N ILE A 16 3.00 1.89 0.43
CA ILE A 16 3.88 0.74 0.58
C ILE A 16 3.62 -0.27 -0.53
N PHE A 17 2.35 -0.61 -0.76
CA PHE A 17 2.00 -1.56 -1.82
C PHE A 17 2.46 -1.08 -3.20
N LEU A 18 2.26 0.20 -3.51
CA LEU A 18 2.67 0.73 -4.80
C LEU A 18 4.19 0.68 -5.00
N ARG A 19 4.94 1.03 -3.95
CA ARG A 19 6.40 1.02 -4.02
C ARG A 19 6.93 -0.40 -4.18
N LEU A 20 6.43 -1.34 -3.42
CA LEU A 20 6.91 -2.72 -3.47
C LEU A 20 6.48 -3.42 -4.75
N TYR A 21 5.30 -3.13 -5.25
CA TYR A 21 4.83 -3.69 -6.52
C TYR A 21 5.71 -3.22 -7.68
N ALA A 22 6.13 -1.97 -7.66
CA ALA A 22 6.93 -1.37 -8.73
C ALA A 22 8.29 -2.08 -8.91
N VAL A 23 8.83 -2.67 -7.84
CA VAL A 23 10.14 -3.36 -7.90
C VAL A 23 10.00 -4.87 -7.75
N PHE A 24 8.78 -5.38 -7.59
CA PHE A 24 8.55 -6.82 -7.40
C PHE A 24 9.11 -7.61 -8.59
N PRO A 25 9.75 -8.76 -8.39
CA PRO A 25 9.98 -9.48 -7.12
C PRO A 25 11.33 -9.16 -6.46
N ARG A 26 11.94 -8.07 -6.81
CA ARG A 26 13.25 -7.68 -6.29
C ARG A 26 13.13 -7.17 -4.86
N LYS A 27 14.02 -7.62 -3.98
CA LYS A 27 14.09 -7.13 -2.61
C LYS A 27 14.71 -5.74 -2.56
N THR A 28 14.20 -4.90 -1.68
CA THR A 28 14.66 -3.51 -1.57
C THR A 28 14.67 -3.07 -0.11
N ILE A 29 15.27 -1.94 0.17
CA ILE A 29 15.15 -1.28 1.46
C ILE A 29 13.93 -0.37 1.39
N LEU A 30 13.04 -0.47 2.38
CA LEU A 30 11.86 0.37 2.45
C LEU A 30 12.03 1.37 3.58
N TYR A 31 12.27 2.63 3.23
CA TYR A 31 12.48 3.70 4.20
C TYR A 31 11.15 4.31 4.61
N VAL A 32 10.99 4.57 5.93
CA VAL A 32 9.77 5.19 6.45
C VAL A 32 9.58 6.58 5.84
N GLU A 33 10.65 7.34 5.64
CA GLU A 33 10.54 8.70 5.07
C GLU A 33 10.00 8.70 3.65
N ASP A 34 10.18 7.61 2.91
CA ASP A 34 9.62 7.49 1.55
C ASP A 34 8.13 7.22 1.58
N ILE A 35 7.60 6.80 2.72
CA ILE A 35 6.19 6.48 2.89
C ILE A 35 5.42 7.68 3.46
N CYS A 36 5.92 8.26 4.52
CA CYS A 36 5.19 9.30 5.26
C CYS A 36 5.91 10.65 5.33
N GLY A 37 7.08 10.77 4.68
CA GLY A 37 7.85 12.01 4.71
C GLY A 37 8.94 12.02 5.78
N PRO A 38 9.78 13.07 5.77
CA PRO A 38 10.91 13.16 6.70
C PRO A 38 10.45 13.15 8.15
N ASP A 39 11.30 12.58 9.00
CA ASP A 39 11.08 12.60 10.44
C ASP A 39 11.32 14.02 10.98
N GLN A 40 10.66 14.32 12.09
CA GLN A 40 10.85 15.56 12.85
C GLN A 40 11.11 15.17 14.30
N PRO A 41 12.34 14.71 14.62
CA PRO A 41 12.66 14.26 15.95
C PRO A 41 12.50 15.38 16.98
N ASP A 42 12.15 15.01 18.21
CA ASP A 42 12.05 15.97 19.29
C ASP A 42 13.45 16.30 19.87
N GLU A 43 13.46 17.12 20.93
CA GLU A 43 14.72 17.55 21.58
C GLU A 43 15.52 16.39 22.15
N PHE A 44 14.89 15.25 22.38
CA PHE A 44 15.55 14.04 22.91
C PHE A 44 15.95 13.06 21.80
N GLY A 45 15.72 13.42 20.52
CA GLY A 45 16.02 12.57 19.38
C GLY A 45 14.99 11.47 19.15
N LEU A 46 13.83 11.54 19.78
CA LEU A 46 12.78 10.56 19.55
C LEU A 46 12.03 10.89 18.27
N HIS A 47 11.70 9.85 17.52
CA HIS A 47 10.96 9.98 16.25
C HIS A 47 9.59 10.61 16.48
N HIS A 48 9.16 11.42 15.51
CA HIS A 48 7.83 12.00 15.54
C HIS A 48 6.76 10.90 15.49
N PRO A 49 5.61 11.06 16.18
CA PRO A 49 4.57 10.02 16.16
C PRO A 49 4.10 9.63 14.76
N ARG A 50 4.05 10.57 13.82
CA ARG A 50 3.70 10.26 12.43
C ARG A 50 4.70 9.31 11.78
N PHE A 51 5.99 9.53 12.03
CA PHE A 51 7.06 8.68 11.54
C PHE A 51 6.98 7.29 12.18
N GLN A 52 6.75 7.23 13.50
CA GLN A 52 6.58 5.97 14.22
C GLN A 52 5.38 5.17 13.66
N ALA A 53 4.28 5.85 13.34
CA ALA A 53 3.11 5.21 12.78
C ALA A 53 3.41 4.60 11.41
N GLY A 54 4.18 5.30 10.58
CA GLY A 54 4.60 4.77 9.28
C GLY A 54 5.43 3.51 9.41
N PHE A 55 6.39 3.49 10.32
CA PHE A 55 7.18 2.29 10.59
C PHE A 55 6.29 1.14 11.09
N SER A 56 5.36 1.44 11.99
CA SER A 56 4.45 0.44 12.54
C SER A 56 3.53 -0.14 11.46
N ALA A 57 3.11 0.66 10.49
CA ALA A 57 2.30 0.17 9.38
C ALA A 57 3.08 -0.85 8.55
N MET A 58 4.37 -0.61 8.33
CA MET A 58 5.24 -1.53 7.61
C MET A 58 5.35 -2.87 8.35
N VAL A 59 5.60 -2.81 9.65
CA VAL A 59 5.73 -4.02 10.48
C VAL A 59 4.40 -4.77 10.54
N TRP A 60 3.29 -4.04 10.68
CA TRP A 60 1.97 -4.65 10.69
C TRP A 60 1.68 -5.43 9.40
N LEU A 61 2.02 -4.85 8.26
CA LEU A 61 1.83 -5.55 6.98
C LEU A 61 2.66 -6.83 6.91
N ALA A 62 3.86 -6.82 7.49
CA ALA A 62 4.69 -8.02 7.56
C ALA A 62 4.04 -9.08 8.45
N GLU A 63 3.56 -8.67 9.62
CA GLU A 63 2.89 -9.58 10.56
C GLU A 63 1.63 -10.19 9.97
N GLU A 64 0.91 -9.42 9.15
CA GLU A 64 -0.32 -9.89 8.50
C GLU A 64 -0.05 -10.67 7.21
N GLY A 65 1.22 -10.84 6.84
CA GLY A 65 1.59 -11.68 5.72
C GLY A 65 1.54 -11.01 4.35
N TYR A 66 1.55 -9.68 4.30
CA TYR A 66 1.53 -8.98 3.01
C TYR A 66 2.92 -8.70 2.46
N LEU A 67 3.93 -8.68 3.33
CA LEU A 67 5.30 -8.51 2.88
C LEU A 67 6.24 -9.32 3.78
N ASN A 68 7.47 -9.52 3.29
CA ASN A 68 8.52 -10.17 4.04
C ASN A 68 9.72 -9.23 4.10
N PHE A 69 10.49 -9.30 5.19
CA PHE A 69 11.74 -8.55 5.33
C PHE A 69 12.69 -9.34 6.21
N GLN A 70 13.98 -8.98 6.18
CA GLN A 70 14.97 -9.69 6.98
C GLN A 70 15.34 -8.99 8.28
N ASP A 71 15.44 -7.66 8.25
CA ASP A 71 15.91 -6.92 9.40
C ASP A 71 15.33 -5.51 9.41
N THR A 72 15.46 -4.85 10.57
CA THR A 72 15.08 -3.45 10.70
C THR A 72 16.34 -2.60 10.78
N ILE A 73 16.24 -1.34 10.32
CA ILE A 73 17.32 -0.38 10.36
C ILE A 73 16.88 0.78 11.25
N ARG A 74 17.25 0.75 12.52
CA ARG A 74 17.03 1.85 13.49
C ARG A 74 15.59 2.36 13.59
N ALA A 75 14.60 1.50 13.38
CA ALA A 75 13.19 1.92 13.29
C ALA A 75 12.93 2.99 12.20
N GLU A 76 13.84 3.08 11.23
CA GLU A 76 13.76 4.03 10.11
C GLU A 76 13.50 3.34 8.79
N ALA A 77 13.77 2.04 8.70
CA ALA A 77 13.61 1.28 7.47
C ALA A 77 13.51 -0.20 7.76
N LEU A 78 12.98 -0.95 6.78
CA LEU A 78 13.06 -2.41 6.73
C LEU A 78 14.01 -2.81 5.61
N ASP A 79 14.86 -3.79 5.87
CA ASP A 79 15.83 -4.29 4.91
C ASP A 79 15.33 -5.57 4.24
N GLN A 80 15.68 -5.74 2.96
CA GLN A 80 15.33 -6.93 2.18
C GLN A 80 13.81 -7.15 2.11
N VAL A 81 13.07 -6.11 1.75
CA VAL A 81 11.60 -6.14 1.71
C VAL A 81 11.12 -6.59 0.34
N VAL A 82 10.12 -7.46 0.35
CA VAL A 82 9.47 -7.91 -0.88
C VAL A 82 8.01 -8.26 -0.56
N LEU A 83 7.11 -8.04 -1.51
CA LEU A 83 5.72 -8.48 -1.35
C LEU A 83 5.67 -10.00 -1.21
N SER A 84 4.76 -10.47 -0.36
CA SER A 84 4.46 -11.90 -0.29
C SER A 84 3.66 -12.31 -1.52
N GLN A 85 3.54 -13.64 -1.73
CA GLN A 85 2.68 -14.17 -2.79
C GLN A 85 1.24 -13.67 -2.63
N LYS A 86 0.75 -13.69 -1.41
CA LYS A 86 -0.60 -13.21 -1.07
C LYS A 86 -0.81 -11.78 -1.56
N ALA A 87 0.11 -10.89 -1.22
CA ALA A 87 -0.01 -9.48 -1.59
C ALA A 87 0.14 -9.29 -3.10
N PHE A 88 1.10 -9.98 -3.72
CA PHE A 88 1.29 -9.86 -5.15
C PHE A 88 0.04 -10.30 -5.91
N LEU A 89 -0.52 -11.45 -5.55
CA LEU A 89 -1.74 -11.94 -6.20
C LEU A 89 -2.92 -11.01 -5.98
N LEU A 90 -3.05 -10.48 -4.77
CA LEU A 90 -4.12 -9.52 -4.48
C LEU A 90 -4.00 -8.27 -5.36
N LEU A 91 -2.82 -7.69 -5.44
CA LEU A 91 -2.60 -6.45 -6.18
C LEU A 91 -2.71 -6.63 -7.68
N SER A 92 -2.29 -7.78 -8.20
CA SER A 92 -2.33 -8.06 -9.64
C SER A 92 -3.68 -8.59 -10.10
N SER A 93 -4.56 -8.97 -9.17
CA SER A 93 -5.87 -9.50 -9.54
C SER A 93 -6.84 -8.38 -9.91
N ARG A 94 -7.91 -8.78 -10.60
CA ARG A 94 -8.94 -7.84 -11.02
C ARG A 94 -9.71 -7.32 -9.81
N SER A 95 -9.92 -6.00 -9.77
CA SER A 95 -10.68 -5.37 -8.70
C SER A 95 -12.14 -5.80 -8.75
N LYS A 96 -12.69 -6.13 -7.58
CA LYS A 96 -14.11 -6.44 -7.43
C LYS A 96 -14.93 -5.21 -7.02
N LEU A 97 -14.24 -4.10 -6.76
CA LEU A 97 -14.88 -2.86 -6.35
C LEU A 97 -14.67 -1.82 -7.46
N GLY A 98 -15.68 -1.57 -8.25
CA GLY A 98 -15.59 -0.65 -9.40
C GLY A 98 -15.57 0.80 -8.97
N LEU A 99 -14.46 1.27 -8.42
CA LEU A 99 -14.32 2.65 -7.95
C LEU A 99 -13.88 3.64 -9.02
N THR A 100 -13.35 3.16 -10.14
CA THR A 100 -12.96 4.02 -11.25
C THR A 100 -13.93 3.82 -12.41
N GLU A 101 -14.11 4.89 -13.20
CA GLU A 101 -14.78 4.74 -14.46
C GLU A 101 -13.96 3.82 -15.34
N GLN A 102 -14.64 2.90 -16.01
CA GLN A 102 -13.97 2.02 -16.94
C GLN A 102 -13.42 2.85 -18.09
N ALA A 103 -12.20 2.52 -18.49
CA ALA A 103 -11.68 3.07 -19.72
C ALA A 103 -12.66 2.76 -20.83
N ASP A 104 -12.92 3.73 -21.69
CA ASP A 104 -13.82 3.55 -22.82
C ASP A 104 -13.28 2.41 -23.69
N GLU A 105 -14.01 1.32 -23.73
CA GLU A 105 -13.58 0.12 -24.46
C GLU A 105 -13.42 0.38 -25.96
N ASP A 106 -14.08 1.42 -26.47
CA ASP A 106 -13.98 1.78 -27.88
C ASP A 106 -12.71 2.56 -28.20
N THR A 107 -12.02 3.11 -27.19
CA THR A 107 -10.88 3.99 -27.40
C THR A 107 -9.55 3.41 -26.93
N VAL A 108 -9.54 2.30 -26.17
CA VAL A 108 -8.31 1.67 -25.66
C VAL A 108 -8.29 0.19 -26.04
N PRO A 109 -7.09 -0.38 -26.27
CA PRO A 109 -6.97 -1.82 -26.51
C PRO A 109 -7.49 -2.62 -25.33
N PRO A 110 -8.08 -3.81 -25.57
CA PRO A 110 -8.59 -4.67 -24.49
C PRO A 110 -7.56 -4.98 -23.42
N SER A 111 -6.29 -5.14 -23.77
CA SER A 111 -5.23 -5.41 -22.79
C SER A 111 -5.02 -4.23 -21.84
N VAL A 112 -5.13 -2.99 -22.33
CA VAL A 112 -5.01 -1.79 -21.50
C VAL A 112 -6.23 -1.67 -20.58
N ALA A 113 -7.42 -1.93 -21.10
CA ALA A 113 -8.65 -1.89 -20.31
C ALA A 113 -8.59 -2.93 -19.17
N GLU A 114 -8.10 -4.14 -19.45
CA GLU A 114 -7.94 -5.17 -18.43
C GLU A 114 -6.94 -4.76 -17.36
N GLN A 115 -5.79 -4.22 -17.76
CA GLN A 115 -4.79 -3.75 -16.80
C GLN A 115 -5.33 -2.67 -15.89
N SER A 116 -6.16 -1.77 -16.41
CA SER A 116 -6.72 -0.68 -15.61
C SER A 116 -7.67 -1.18 -14.51
N ARG A 117 -8.16 -2.41 -14.64
CA ARG A 117 -9.11 -3.00 -13.69
C ARG A 117 -8.44 -3.78 -12.56
N THR A 118 -7.11 -3.89 -12.56
CA THR A 118 -6.40 -4.58 -11.47
C THR A 118 -6.43 -3.74 -10.19
N ASN A 119 -6.32 -4.42 -9.05
CA ASN A 119 -6.29 -3.72 -7.76
C ASN A 119 -5.16 -2.70 -7.69
N ILE A 120 -3.96 -3.04 -8.22
CA ILE A 120 -2.83 -2.11 -8.14
C ILE A 120 -3.12 -0.81 -8.93
N ASN A 121 -3.75 -0.91 -10.09
CA ASN A 121 -4.05 0.27 -10.89
C ASN A 121 -5.21 1.07 -10.30
N GLN A 122 -6.22 0.40 -9.74
CA GLN A 122 -7.28 1.07 -9.02
C GLN A 122 -6.73 1.80 -7.81
N LEU A 123 -5.79 1.17 -7.08
CA LEU A 123 -5.16 1.76 -5.92
C LEU A 123 -4.36 3.03 -6.29
N ARG A 124 -3.61 2.99 -7.39
CA ARG A 124 -2.91 4.18 -7.91
C ARG A 124 -3.87 5.32 -8.15
N HIS A 125 -5.00 5.01 -8.79
CA HIS A 125 -5.99 6.01 -9.13
C HIS A 125 -6.60 6.64 -7.88
N VAL A 126 -7.02 5.81 -6.92
CA VAL A 126 -7.67 6.30 -5.70
C VAL A 126 -6.68 7.13 -4.86
N LEU A 127 -5.44 6.69 -4.77
CA LEU A 127 -4.42 7.45 -4.04
C LEU A 127 -4.15 8.81 -4.70
N ARG A 128 -4.13 8.84 -6.03
CA ARG A 128 -3.90 10.07 -6.80
C ARG A 128 -5.04 11.07 -6.65
N GLU A 129 -6.27 10.59 -6.53
CA GLU A 129 -7.43 11.46 -6.34
C GLU A 129 -7.36 12.26 -5.04
N GLY A 130 -6.75 11.70 -4.01
CA GLY A 130 -6.62 12.35 -2.73
C GLY A 130 -7.82 12.27 -1.80
N SER A 131 -8.88 11.55 -2.19
CA SER A 131 -10.03 11.36 -1.31
C SER A 131 -9.71 10.31 -0.24
N SER A 132 -9.62 10.74 1.02
CA SER A 132 -9.32 9.81 2.11
C SER A 132 -10.45 8.81 2.36
N ILE A 133 -11.70 9.21 2.14
CA ILE A 133 -12.85 8.31 2.31
C ILE A 133 -12.79 7.17 1.28
N ARG A 134 -12.54 7.50 0.02
CA ARG A 134 -12.47 6.47 -1.03
C ARG A 134 -11.24 5.58 -0.86
N LEU A 135 -10.11 6.17 -0.47
CA LEU A 135 -8.89 5.41 -0.22
C LEU A 135 -9.09 4.42 0.91
N GLN A 136 -9.65 4.88 2.04
CA GLN A 136 -9.94 4.01 3.17
C GLN A 136 -10.85 2.86 2.77
N LYS A 137 -11.93 3.18 2.07
CA LYS A 137 -12.89 2.17 1.62
C LYS A 137 -12.23 1.12 0.72
N TYR A 138 -11.38 1.57 -0.21
CA TYR A 138 -10.73 0.66 -1.15
C TYR A 138 -9.69 -0.22 -0.47
N VAL A 139 -8.82 0.38 0.36
CA VAL A 139 -7.78 -0.39 1.05
C VAL A 139 -8.42 -1.39 2.03
N ALA A 140 -9.43 -0.95 2.78
CA ALA A 140 -10.14 -1.84 3.70
C ALA A 140 -10.77 -3.03 2.95
N PHE A 141 -11.36 -2.76 1.79
CA PHE A 141 -11.94 -3.80 0.95
C PHE A 141 -10.87 -4.79 0.48
N MET A 142 -9.72 -4.28 0.03
CA MET A 142 -8.62 -5.15 -0.40
C MET A 142 -8.10 -6.02 0.74
N LEU A 143 -7.88 -5.43 1.92
CA LEU A 143 -7.34 -6.17 3.06
C LEU A 143 -8.32 -7.24 3.56
N ALA A 144 -9.61 -7.06 3.30
CA ALA A 144 -10.62 -8.04 3.70
C ALA A 144 -10.74 -9.21 2.72
N GLN A 145 -10.12 -9.13 1.54
CA GLN A 145 -10.22 -10.19 0.54
C GLN A 145 -9.25 -11.33 0.82
N ASP A 146 -9.71 -12.55 0.52
CA ASP A 146 -8.82 -13.70 0.44
C ASP A 146 -8.35 -13.81 -1.02
N PRO A 147 -7.10 -13.47 -1.32
CA PRO A 147 -6.62 -13.46 -2.69
C PRO A 147 -6.53 -14.85 -3.32
N ILE A 148 -6.54 -15.90 -2.50
CA ILE A 148 -6.44 -17.28 -2.98
C ILE A 148 -7.83 -17.85 -3.25
N GLY A 149 -8.87 -17.08 -3.03
CA GLY A 149 -10.22 -17.52 -3.29
C GLY A 149 -10.67 -18.66 -2.40
N GLY A 150 -9.99 -18.84 -1.29
CA GLY A 150 -10.28 -19.93 -0.38
C GLY A 150 -11.49 -19.69 0.50
N GLY A 151 -12.18 -18.68 0.17
CA GLY A 151 -13.35 -18.24 0.88
C GLY A 151 -14.03 -19.17 1.78
#